data_2eba8459a06ece113218aa79c74c129c
#
_entry.id   2eba8459a06ece113218aa79c74c129c
#
_cell.length_a   1.000
_cell.length_b   1.000
_cell.length_c   1.000
_cell.angle_alpha   90.00
_cell.angle_beta   90.00
_cell.angle_gamma   90.00
#
_symmetry.space_group_name_H-M   'P 1'
#
loop_
_entity.id
_entity.type
_entity.pdbx_description
1 polymer ?
#
loop_
_entity_poly.entity_id
_entity_poly.type
_entity_poly.pdbx_seq_one_letter_code
_entity_poly.pdbx_strand_id
1 'polypeptide(L)'
;MADNENVTFGQLTPNDIQQQYPDTCAIKSQQIILQSHNIDVSEDELVEESIDKGWYTPGNGTSPSDVGNLLEEHGVNVSRYEHASIDDIASELAKGHQIIVGVDSGELWTPGTYESLEDFIMGNGADHALIVSGIDVNPLTGEREVTLTDPGTGEVARIYTADKFEDAWDDSNNFMVTTDF
;
A
#
# COMPACT_ATOMS: atom_id res chain seq x y z
N MET A 1 29.88 8.46 -13.24
CA MET A 1 29.27 8.73 -11.94
C MET A 1 27.77 8.71 -12.20
N ALA A 2 27.08 7.65 -11.78
CA ALA A 2 25.63 7.60 -11.92
C ALA A 2 25.07 8.43 -10.77
N ASP A 3 24.29 9.46 -11.11
CA ASP A 3 23.55 10.26 -10.15
C ASP A 3 22.51 9.34 -9.50
N ASN A 4 22.73 8.97 -8.23
CA ASN A 4 21.75 8.32 -7.40
C ASN A 4 20.63 9.33 -7.08
N GLU A 5 19.72 9.50 -8.00
CA GLU A 5 18.47 10.20 -7.68
C GLU A 5 17.61 9.25 -6.85
N ASN A 6 17.53 9.50 -5.55
CA ASN A 6 16.51 8.87 -4.70
C ASN A 6 15.14 9.17 -5.31
N VAL A 7 14.48 8.15 -5.85
CA VAL A 7 13.12 8.29 -6.36
C VAL A 7 12.21 8.54 -5.17
N THR A 8 11.72 9.77 -5.05
CA THR A 8 10.68 10.08 -4.05
C THR A 8 9.31 9.73 -4.64
N PHE A 9 8.34 9.36 -3.79
CA PHE A 9 6.97 9.02 -4.23
C PHE A 9 6.36 10.07 -5.18
N GLY A 10 6.73 11.34 -5.04
CA GLY A 10 6.28 12.42 -5.92
C GLY A 10 6.86 12.45 -7.34
N GLN A 11 7.80 11.55 -7.66
CA GLN A 11 8.42 11.41 -8.99
C GLN A 11 7.90 10.19 -9.75
N LEU A 12 7.13 9.31 -9.10
CA LEU A 12 6.56 8.12 -9.72
C LEU A 12 5.44 8.49 -10.69
N THR A 13 5.38 7.79 -11.80
CA THR A 13 4.30 7.92 -12.78
C THR A 13 3.26 6.80 -12.56
N PRO A 14 2.02 6.95 -13.07
CA PRO A 14 1.02 5.89 -12.99
C PRO A 14 1.51 4.53 -13.52
N ASN A 15 2.35 4.53 -14.57
CA ASN A 15 2.90 3.29 -15.13
C ASN A 15 3.90 2.59 -14.18
N ASP A 16 4.58 3.34 -13.32
CA ASP A 16 5.53 2.77 -12.36
C ASP A 16 4.80 2.14 -11.18
N ILE A 17 3.59 2.59 -10.89
CA ILE A 17 2.80 2.26 -9.71
C ILE A 17 1.80 1.15 -9.99
N GLN A 18 1.19 1.13 -11.19
CA GLN A 18 0.11 0.20 -11.47
C GLN A 18 0.59 -1.25 -11.48
N GLN A 19 -0.10 -2.10 -10.72
CA GLN A 19 0.15 -3.55 -10.70
C GLN A 19 -0.14 -4.19 -12.06
N GLN A 20 0.60 -5.23 -12.39
CA GLN A 20 0.45 -5.95 -13.66
C GLN A 20 -0.68 -6.98 -13.63
N TYR A 21 -0.96 -7.54 -12.45
CA TYR A 21 -1.95 -8.60 -12.25
C TYR A 21 -3.07 -8.11 -11.33
N PRO A 22 -4.29 -8.68 -11.43
CA PRO A 22 -5.45 -8.18 -10.67
C PRO A 22 -5.30 -8.24 -9.15
N ASP A 23 -4.48 -9.15 -8.65
CA ASP A 23 -4.40 -9.53 -7.23
C ASP A 23 -3.01 -9.33 -6.60
N THR A 24 -2.16 -8.54 -7.25
CA THR A 24 -0.78 -8.28 -6.78
C THR A 24 -0.60 -6.95 -6.06
N CYS A 25 -1.68 -6.33 -5.56
CA CYS A 25 -1.62 -5.03 -4.88
C CYS A 25 -0.61 -5.00 -3.73
N ALA A 26 -0.57 -6.03 -2.89
CA ALA A 26 0.38 -6.14 -1.78
C ALA A 26 1.82 -6.36 -2.26
N ILE A 27 2.02 -7.13 -3.32
CA ILE A 27 3.34 -7.34 -3.94
C ILE A 27 3.83 -6.04 -4.57
N LYS A 28 2.95 -5.38 -5.33
CA LYS A 28 3.28 -4.11 -5.99
C LYS A 28 3.58 -3.00 -4.99
N SER A 29 2.81 -2.90 -3.91
CA SER A 29 3.09 -1.95 -2.83
C SER A 29 4.48 -2.18 -2.23
N GLN A 30 4.87 -3.43 -1.99
CA GLN A 30 6.20 -3.78 -1.48
C GLN A 30 7.29 -3.48 -2.52
N GLN A 31 7.04 -3.75 -3.81
CA GLN A 31 7.98 -3.40 -4.89
C GLN A 31 8.28 -1.89 -4.92
N ILE A 32 7.24 -1.06 -4.83
CA ILE A 32 7.39 0.41 -4.81
C ILE A 32 8.28 0.85 -3.64
N ILE A 33 8.08 0.25 -2.47
CA ILE A 33 8.93 0.51 -1.30
C ILE A 33 10.36 0.04 -1.53
N LEU A 34 10.57 -1.17 -2.06
CA LEU A 34 11.92 -1.68 -2.39
C LEU A 34 12.66 -0.75 -3.34
N GLN A 35 11.98 -0.27 -4.38
CA GLN A 35 12.56 0.68 -5.34
C GLN A 35 12.98 2.00 -4.66
N SER A 36 12.22 2.49 -3.68
CA SER A 36 12.60 3.68 -2.91
C SER A 36 13.85 3.47 -2.05
N HIS A 37 14.16 2.22 -1.73
CA HIS A 37 15.40 1.79 -1.05
C HIS A 37 16.53 1.42 -2.03
N ASN A 38 16.38 1.75 -3.33
CA ASN A 38 17.33 1.39 -4.41
C ASN A 38 17.49 -0.13 -4.61
N ILE A 39 16.47 -0.90 -4.28
CA ILE A 39 16.38 -2.33 -4.52
C ILE A 39 15.49 -2.52 -5.74
N ASP A 40 16.10 -2.81 -6.87
CA ASP A 40 15.42 -2.94 -8.16
C ASP A 40 15.11 -4.42 -8.43
N VAL A 41 13.85 -4.80 -8.19
CA VAL A 41 13.31 -6.14 -8.43
C VAL A 41 12.01 -5.98 -9.21
N SER A 42 11.82 -6.78 -10.24
CA SER A 42 10.57 -6.74 -11.02
C SER A 42 9.39 -7.33 -10.26
N GLU A 43 8.17 -6.90 -10.62
CA GLU A 43 6.96 -7.48 -10.04
C GLU A 43 6.86 -8.99 -10.31
N ASP A 44 7.26 -9.45 -11.52
CA ASP A 44 7.26 -10.87 -11.87
C ASP A 44 8.18 -11.69 -10.98
N GLU A 45 9.39 -11.22 -10.69
CA GLU A 45 10.33 -11.89 -9.77
C GLU A 45 9.74 -11.97 -8.36
N LEU A 46 9.12 -10.91 -7.87
CA LEU A 46 8.47 -10.89 -6.55
C LEU A 46 7.24 -11.79 -6.49
N VAL A 47 6.49 -11.90 -7.59
CA VAL A 47 5.36 -12.84 -7.71
C VAL A 47 5.85 -14.29 -7.64
N GLU A 48 6.88 -14.65 -8.42
CA GLU A 48 7.46 -16.00 -8.38
C GLU A 48 8.00 -16.33 -7.00
N GLU A 49 8.74 -15.43 -6.38
CA GLU A 49 9.26 -15.60 -5.03
C GLU A 49 8.14 -15.79 -4.00
N SER A 50 7.07 -14.99 -4.07
CA SER A 50 5.94 -15.08 -3.16
C SER A 50 5.16 -16.39 -3.32
N ILE A 51 5.04 -16.91 -4.55
CA ILE A 51 4.45 -18.23 -4.81
C ILE A 51 5.31 -19.34 -4.19
N ASP A 52 6.60 -19.32 -4.44
CA ASP A 52 7.54 -20.34 -3.94
C ASP A 52 7.59 -20.40 -2.41
N LYS A 53 7.42 -19.26 -1.76
CA LYS A 53 7.41 -19.14 -0.29
C LYS A 53 6.01 -19.33 0.32
N GLY A 54 4.98 -19.41 -0.51
CA GLY A 54 3.60 -19.58 -0.06
C GLY A 54 2.96 -18.31 0.53
N TRP A 55 3.50 -17.12 0.21
CA TRP A 55 2.98 -15.83 0.66
C TRP A 55 1.91 -15.25 -0.27
N TYR A 56 1.83 -15.76 -1.47
CA TYR A 56 0.88 -15.34 -2.49
C TYR A 56 0.29 -16.55 -3.20
N THR A 57 -1.01 -16.53 -3.42
CA THR A 57 -1.71 -17.53 -4.23
C THR A 57 -2.46 -16.81 -5.35
N PRO A 58 -2.16 -17.10 -6.62
CA PRO A 58 -2.90 -16.52 -7.74
C PRO A 58 -4.41 -16.75 -7.60
N GLY A 59 -5.18 -15.67 -7.73
CA GLY A 59 -6.63 -15.69 -7.53
C GLY A 59 -7.09 -15.47 -6.07
N ASN A 60 -6.18 -15.52 -5.09
CA ASN A 60 -6.48 -15.28 -3.67
C ASN A 60 -5.66 -14.15 -3.03
N GLY A 61 -4.64 -13.64 -3.74
CA GLY A 61 -3.80 -12.55 -3.25
C GLY A 61 -2.83 -12.93 -2.14
N THR A 62 -2.46 -11.96 -1.33
CA THR A 62 -1.53 -12.06 -0.21
C THR A 62 -2.29 -11.91 1.10
N SER A 63 -2.10 -12.85 2.02
CA SER A 63 -2.67 -12.76 3.37
C SER A 63 -2.10 -11.54 4.13
N PRO A 64 -2.87 -10.87 5.00
CA PRO A 64 -2.36 -9.74 5.80
C PRO A 64 -1.10 -10.07 6.59
N SER A 65 -0.99 -11.29 7.14
CA SER A 65 0.19 -11.75 7.88
C SER A 65 1.46 -11.84 7.01
N ASP A 66 1.30 -11.98 5.70
CA ASP A 66 2.40 -12.13 4.75
C ASP A 66 2.80 -10.81 4.07
N VAL A 67 1.99 -9.76 4.23
CA VAL A 67 2.36 -8.42 3.79
C VAL A 67 3.59 -7.94 4.58
N GLY A 68 4.62 -7.51 3.88
CA GLY A 68 5.91 -7.13 4.46
C GLY A 68 6.99 -8.22 4.37
N ASN A 69 6.63 -9.49 4.10
CA ASN A 69 7.61 -10.57 4.00
C ASN A 69 8.63 -10.35 2.87
N LEU A 70 8.19 -9.82 1.72
CA LEU A 70 9.10 -9.46 0.62
C LEU A 70 10.06 -8.34 1.02
N LEU A 71 9.60 -7.36 1.79
CA LEU A 71 10.47 -6.30 2.30
C LEU A 71 11.58 -6.89 3.18
N GLU A 72 11.20 -7.75 4.14
CA GLU A 72 12.16 -8.41 5.04
C GLU A 72 13.13 -9.30 4.29
N GLU A 73 12.67 -10.07 3.30
CA GLU A 73 13.53 -10.93 2.49
C GLU A 73 14.59 -10.14 1.72
N HIS A 74 14.24 -8.94 1.28
CA HIS A 74 15.14 -8.03 0.58
C HIS A 74 15.89 -7.05 1.51
N GLY A 75 15.86 -7.28 2.83
CA GLY A 75 16.66 -6.55 3.80
C GLY A 75 16.04 -5.26 4.34
N VAL A 76 14.76 -5.01 4.08
CA VAL A 76 14.01 -3.89 4.65
C VAL A 76 13.16 -4.41 5.80
N ASN A 77 13.56 -4.12 7.03
CA ASN A 77 12.80 -4.56 8.21
C ASN A 77 11.45 -3.86 8.29
N VAL A 78 10.46 -4.57 8.82
CA VAL A 78 9.12 -4.04 9.00
C VAL A 78 8.55 -4.37 10.38
N SER A 79 7.60 -3.53 10.80
CA SER A 79 6.70 -3.80 11.94
C SER A 79 5.26 -3.87 11.44
N ARG A 80 4.47 -4.78 12.02
CA ARG A 80 3.07 -5.00 11.68
C ARG A 80 2.19 -4.63 12.86
N TYR A 81 1.10 -3.92 12.58
CA TYR A 81 0.15 -3.42 13.58
C TYR A 81 -1.28 -3.77 13.19
N GLU A 82 -2.09 -4.05 14.19
CA GLU A 82 -3.55 -4.10 14.12
C GLU A 82 -4.12 -3.04 15.08
N HIS A 83 -5.33 -2.58 14.81
CA HIS A 83 -5.99 -1.54 15.59
C HIS A 83 -5.19 -0.23 15.70
N ALA A 84 -4.44 0.08 14.63
CA ALA A 84 -3.72 1.34 14.55
C ALA A 84 -4.69 2.52 14.36
N SER A 85 -4.21 3.72 14.62
CA SER A 85 -4.94 4.98 14.44
C SER A 85 -4.28 5.86 13.38
N ILE A 86 -5.00 6.88 12.92
CA ILE A 86 -4.39 7.92 12.05
C ILE A 86 -3.21 8.60 12.74
N ASP A 87 -3.25 8.75 14.07
CA ASP A 87 -2.13 9.33 14.82
C ASP A 87 -0.90 8.42 14.81
N ASP A 88 -1.09 7.10 14.81
CA ASP A 88 0.00 6.14 14.64
C ASP A 88 0.60 6.25 13.23
N ILE A 89 -0.24 6.33 12.19
CA ILE A 89 0.23 6.58 10.80
C ILE A 89 1.03 7.88 10.74
N ALA A 90 0.49 8.99 11.27
CA ALA A 90 1.18 10.27 11.28
C ALA A 90 2.54 10.21 12.00
N SER A 91 2.60 9.47 13.13
CA SER A 91 3.82 9.26 13.89
C SER A 91 4.87 8.47 13.09
N GLU A 92 4.46 7.41 12.41
CA GLU A 92 5.37 6.60 11.59
C GLU A 92 5.89 7.37 10.36
N LEU A 93 5.00 8.10 9.67
CA LEU A 93 5.41 8.99 8.57
C LEU A 93 6.39 10.08 9.03
N ALA A 94 6.19 10.64 10.23
CA ALA A 94 7.10 11.66 10.79
C ALA A 94 8.50 11.12 11.09
N LYS A 95 8.64 9.82 11.31
CA LYS A 95 9.93 9.12 11.45
C LYS A 95 10.59 8.83 10.09
N GLY A 96 9.90 9.06 8.99
CA GLY A 96 10.34 8.72 7.63
C GLY A 96 10.03 7.28 7.22
N HIS A 97 9.24 6.54 8.01
CA HIS A 97 8.81 5.20 7.69
C HIS A 97 7.79 5.20 6.55
N GLN A 98 7.80 4.15 5.75
CA GLN A 98 6.84 3.93 4.67
C GLN A 98 5.78 2.95 5.16
N ILE A 99 4.54 3.14 4.70
CA ILE A 99 3.38 2.45 5.29
C ILE A 99 2.54 1.81 4.20
N ILE A 100 2.26 0.50 4.37
CA ILE A 100 1.25 -0.23 3.62
C ILE A 100 0.06 -0.46 4.55
N VAL A 101 -1.15 -0.25 4.03
CA VAL A 101 -2.41 -0.52 4.73
C VAL A 101 -3.29 -1.46 3.91
N GLY A 102 -4.17 -2.20 4.58
CA GLY A 102 -5.23 -2.97 3.95
C GLY A 102 -6.56 -2.21 4.07
N VAL A 103 -7.31 -2.10 2.98
CA VAL A 103 -8.57 -1.36 2.93
C VAL A 103 -9.64 -2.12 2.15
N ASP A 104 -10.92 -1.76 2.36
CA ASP A 104 -12.00 -2.10 1.43
C ASP A 104 -11.95 -1.10 0.25
N SER A 105 -11.65 -1.61 -0.93
CA SER A 105 -11.55 -0.78 -2.15
C SER A 105 -12.90 -0.22 -2.58
N GLY A 106 -13.98 -0.93 -2.32
CA GLY A 106 -15.35 -0.49 -2.63
C GLY A 106 -15.74 0.79 -1.90
N GLU A 107 -15.26 0.99 -0.68
CA GLU A 107 -15.50 2.19 0.11
C GLU A 107 -14.64 3.38 -0.31
N LEU A 108 -13.40 3.12 -0.75
CA LEU A 108 -12.52 4.17 -1.26
C LEU A 108 -12.93 4.65 -2.65
N TRP A 109 -13.27 3.72 -3.55
CA TRP A 109 -13.58 4.05 -4.93
C TRP A 109 -15.06 4.41 -5.09
N THR A 110 -15.34 5.45 -5.84
CA THR A 110 -16.72 5.86 -6.11
C THR A 110 -17.45 4.77 -6.91
N PRO A 111 -18.67 4.37 -6.53
CA PRO A 111 -19.45 3.39 -7.30
C PRO A 111 -19.57 3.83 -8.77
N GLY A 112 -19.17 2.96 -9.67
CA GLY A 112 -19.31 3.15 -11.11
C GLY A 112 -18.03 3.15 -11.93
N THR A 113 -16.84 3.10 -11.32
CA THR A 113 -15.58 3.11 -12.07
C THR A 113 -14.91 1.73 -12.20
N TYR A 114 -15.25 0.75 -11.36
CA TYR A 114 -14.61 -0.57 -11.36
C TYR A 114 -15.56 -1.70 -10.93
N GLU A 115 -16.57 -2.00 -11.76
CA GLU A 115 -17.43 -3.18 -11.56
C GLU A 115 -16.72 -4.54 -11.78
N SER A 116 -15.43 -4.55 -12.12
CA SER A 116 -14.72 -5.78 -12.50
C SER A 116 -13.71 -6.29 -11.46
N LEU A 117 -13.62 -5.69 -10.28
CA LEU A 117 -12.73 -6.12 -9.20
C LEU A 117 -13.47 -6.67 -7.98
N GLU A 118 -14.78 -6.86 -8.07
CA GLU A 118 -15.65 -7.29 -6.95
C GLU A 118 -15.42 -8.72 -6.45
N ASP A 119 -14.57 -9.53 -7.08
CA ASP A 119 -14.38 -10.93 -6.71
C ASP A 119 -13.11 -11.21 -5.89
N PHE A 120 -12.44 -10.17 -5.38
CA PHE A 120 -11.17 -10.36 -4.69
C PHE A 120 -11.32 -10.27 -3.16
N ILE A 121 -11.70 -11.37 -2.56
CA ILE A 121 -11.90 -11.53 -1.11
C ILE A 121 -10.55 -11.81 -0.43
N MET A 122 -9.93 -10.80 0.14
CA MET A 122 -9.08 -11.00 1.31
C MET A 122 -10.03 -11.13 2.50
N GLY A 123 -10.16 -12.34 3.04
CA GLY A 123 -11.18 -12.66 4.04
C GLY A 123 -11.13 -11.71 5.25
N ASN A 124 -12.11 -10.84 5.34
CA ASN A 124 -12.55 -9.91 6.39
C ASN A 124 -12.99 -8.53 5.85
N GLY A 125 -13.39 -8.40 4.57
CA GLY A 125 -13.81 -7.11 4.02
C GLY A 125 -12.68 -6.32 3.33
N ALA A 126 -11.46 -6.31 3.85
CA ALA A 126 -10.33 -5.67 3.18
C ALA A 126 -9.87 -6.50 1.97
N ASP A 127 -9.99 -5.92 0.80
CA ASP A 127 -9.68 -6.56 -0.48
C ASP A 127 -8.47 -5.94 -1.21
N HIS A 128 -7.89 -4.88 -0.65
CA HIS A 128 -6.87 -4.09 -1.33
C HIS A 128 -5.77 -3.60 -0.40
N ALA A 129 -4.53 -3.65 -0.89
CA ALA A 129 -3.35 -3.09 -0.21
C ALA A 129 -2.82 -1.88 -0.98
N LEU A 130 -2.52 -0.81 -0.27
CA LEU A 130 -1.99 0.41 -0.85
C LEU A 130 -1.03 1.14 0.12
N ILE A 131 -0.37 2.18 -0.38
CA ILE A 131 0.64 2.92 0.36
C ILE A 131 0.05 4.24 0.87
N VAL A 132 0.23 4.52 2.16
CA VAL A 132 -0.03 5.85 2.73
C VAL A 132 1.22 6.70 2.56
N SER A 133 1.11 7.76 1.78
CA SER A 133 2.22 8.67 1.48
C SER A 133 2.18 10.00 2.23
N GLY A 134 1.08 10.31 2.91
CA GLY A 134 0.99 11.54 3.70
C GLY A 134 -0.27 11.66 4.54
N ILE A 135 -0.17 12.45 5.58
CA ILE A 135 -1.30 12.95 6.36
C ILE A 135 -1.14 14.46 6.50
N ASP A 136 -2.17 15.19 6.14
CA ASP A 136 -2.21 16.65 6.18
C ASP A 136 -3.52 17.16 6.79
N VAL A 137 -3.59 18.48 6.98
CA VAL A 137 -4.82 19.16 7.36
C VAL A 137 -5.20 20.11 6.23
N ASN A 138 -6.40 19.96 5.72
CA ASN A 138 -6.92 20.87 4.70
C ASN A 138 -6.99 22.30 5.25
N PRO A 139 -6.26 23.26 4.68
CA PRO A 139 -6.19 24.62 5.23
C PRO A 139 -7.50 25.41 5.10
N LEU A 140 -8.43 24.95 4.26
CA LEU A 140 -9.72 25.62 4.02
C LEU A 140 -10.82 25.07 4.94
N THR A 141 -10.82 23.75 5.20
CA THR A 141 -11.87 23.07 5.98
C THR A 141 -11.43 22.74 7.40
N GLY A 142 -10.11 22.62 7.64
CA GLY A 142 -9.56 22.15 8.92
C GLY A 142 -9.68 20.63 9.11
N GLU A 143 -10.17 19.90 8.10
CA GLU A 143 -10.30 18.45 8.12
C GLU A 143 -8.97 17.78 7.85
N ARG A 144 -8.74 16.62 8.46
CA ARG A 144 -7.58 15.77 8.16
C ARG A 144 -7.77 15.07 6.82
N GLU A 145 -6.70 14.99 6.07
CA GLU A 145 -6.64 14.33 4.77
C GLU A 145 -5.53 13.29 4.76
N VAL A 146 -5.79 12.17 4.08
CA VAL A 146 -4.84 11.09 3.89
C VAL A 146 -4.49 11.01 2.40
N THR A 147 -3.20 10.99 2.11
CA THR A 147 -2.67 10.86 0.75
C THR A 147 -2.28 9.42 0.50
N LEU A 148 -2.86 8.81 -0.53
CA LEU A 148 -2.68 7.41 -0.88
C LEU A 148 -2.03 7.26 -2.26
N THR A 149 -1.16 6.26 -2.37
CA THR A 149 -0.62 5.77 -3.64
C THR A 149 -1.15 4.36 -3.87
N ASP A 150 -1.91 4.19 -4.94
CA ASP A 150 -2.75 3.02 -5.18
C ASP A 150 -2.25 2.20 -6.38
N PRO A 151 -1.68 0.99 -6.14
CA PRO A 151 -1.22 0.14 -7.24
C PRO A 151 -2.36 -0.43 -8.09
N GLY A 152 -3.58 -0.52 -7.58
CA GLY A 152 -4.73 -1.02 -8.33
C GLY A 152 -5.18 -0.05 -9.42
N THR A 153 -5.24 1.24 -9.09
CA THR A 153 -5.66 2.28 -10.03
C THR A 153 -4.50 2.96 -10.76
N GLY A 154 -3.28 2.82 -10.25
CA GLY A 154 -2.11 3.57 -10.73
C GLY A 154 -2.10 5.04 -10.28
N GLU A 155 -2.99 5.43 -9.36
CA GLU A 155 -3.06 6.79 -8.84
C GLU A 155 -1.94 7.07 -7.85
N VAL A 156 -1.21 8.14 -8.12
CA VAL A 156 -0.13 8.63 -7.27
C VAL A 156 -0.66 9.79 -6.42
N ALA A 157 -0.46 9.70 -5.11
CA ALA A 157 -0.74 10.79 -4.17
C ALA A 157 -2.18 11.34 -4.26
N ARG A 158 -3.17 10.45 -4.36
CA ARG A 158 -4.58 10.83 -4.30
C ARG A 158 -4.99 11.16 -2.86
N ILE A 159 -5.72 12.25 -2.70
CA ILE A 159 -6.15 12.74 -1.39
C ILE A 159 -7.57 12.29 -1.09
N TYR A 160 -7.76 11.75 0.13
CA TYR A 160 -9.05 11.38 0.71
C TYR A 160 -9.24 12.09 2.04
N THR A 161 -10.49 12.32 2.44
CA THR A 161 -10.76 12.74 3.82
C THR A 161 -10.40 11.61 4.79
N ALA A 162 -9.95 11.98 5.99
CA ALA A 162 -9.63 10.99 7.01
C ALA A 162 -10.81 10.06 7.33
N ASP A 163 -12.01 10.60 7.43
CA ASP A 163 -13.23 9.82 7.72
C ASP A 163 -13.46 8.73 6.66
N LYS A 164 -13.33 9.08 5.36
CA LYS A 164 -13.49 8.11 4.28
C LYS A 164 -12.40 7.04 4.27
N PHE A 165 -11.18 7.42 4.59
CA PHE A 165 -10.07 6.48 4.71
C PHE A 165 -10.26 5.55 5.92
N GLU A 166 -10.65 6.07 7.07
CA GLU A 166 -10.86 5.29 8.29
C GLU A 166 -11.98 4.26 8.10
N ASP A 167 -13.07 4.63 7.42
CA ASP A 167 -14.18 3.73 7.08
C ASP A 167 -13.67 2.50 6.30
N ALA A 168 -12.96 2.74 5.20
CA ALA A 168 -12.37 1.68 4.38
C ALA A 168 -11.26 0.88 5.09
N TRP A 169 -10.55 1.50 6.02
CA TRP A 169 -9.45 0.88 6.75
C TRP A 169 -9.91 0.02 7.92
N ASP A 170 -11.06 0.34 8.51
CA ASP A 170 -11.63 -0.39 9.66
C ASP A 170 -11.93 -1.85 9.32
N ASP A 171 -12.29 -2.14 8.07
CA ASP A 171 -12.56 -3.50 7.59
C ASP A 171 -11.33 -4.44 7.63
N SER A 172 -10.13 -3.89 7.71
CA SER A 172 -8.89 -4.66 7.95
C SER A 172 -8.49 -4.74 9.43
N ASN A 173 -9.32 -4.32 10.36
CA ASN A 173 -8.95 -4.05 11.76
C ASN A 173 -7.85 -2.98 11.88
N ASN A 174 -7.87 -1.97 11.03
CA ASN A 174 -6.85 -0.92 10.96
C ASN A 174 -5.43 -1.50 10.86
N PHE A 175 -5.27 -2.48 9.97
CA PHE A 175 -3.99 -3.14 9.72
C PHE A 175 -3.01 -2.21 9.01
N MET A 176 -1.79 -2.16 9.50
CA MET A 176 -0.70 -1.48 8.80
C MET A 176 0.64 -2.21 8.95
N VAL A 177 1.45 -2.11 7.93
CA VAL A 177 2.86 -2.51 7.92
C VAL A 177 3.71 -1.27 7.72
N THR A 178 4.70 -1.06 8.58
CA THR A 178 5.64 0.06 8.49
C THR A 178 7.04 -0.44 8.26
N THR A 179 7.84 0.27 7.48
CA THR A 179 9.28 0.01 7.43
C THR A 179 9.93 0.50 8.73
N ASP A 180 10.94 -0.22 9.19
CA ASP A 180 11.78 0.17 10.33
C ASP A 180 13.17 0.54 9.81
N PHE A 181 13.70 1.66 10.27
CA PHE A 181 15.06 2.11 9.92
C PHE A 181 16.00 2.06 11.13
#